data_8554a1032ae22d3ad213c563d4480903
#
_entry.id   8554a1032ae22d3ad213c563d4480903
#
_cell.length_a   1.000
_cell.length_b   1.000
_cell.length_c   1.000
_cell.angle_alpha   90.00
_cell.angle_beta   90.00
_cell.angle_gamma   90.00
#
_symmetry.space_group_name_H-M   'P 1'
#
loop_
_entity.id
_entity.type
_entity.pdbx_description
1 polymer ?
#
loop_
_entity_poly.entity_id
_entity_poly.type
_entity_poly.pdbx_seq_one_letter_code
_entity_poly.pdbx_strand_id
1 'polypeptide(L)'
;MKTIYKVFACASAALALASCSDFLKESSQDQIRPKNASDYKELIAGEIYYKMNEYSPQNAWLDAMTDDCGELAKKASTFAPDKRIAAFGYYTWQQEPERQREGVLNSDGAWGLYYHQIFTCNMILNDVDDMEGTLEEKAQVKAEAYMIRAYAYYILVNLYGEPYDPKTADKAAGVPVNGLIGVENKKFQRESVAAIYDQILTNGENALKQFEICGDGNSVFRWNKAAAEVFLSRVCLYMQNWEDAAKYANAALSIKADIWDLNQKAVDDASVDSYSYMDRFFTSRNPEILFTFGYSTEIFSAEGAGSCYPPSAELLAMYIDGDLRGGKKGMYIRWLGGFLNVKKYAPFKSYMASYTSRYGQAIRTVEAYLNRAEAYSHMDGKSADALEDVERIRVNRIKPDKYVPLTATSKEDVIQAVRDERRREMCFERLRWFDLRRWGRPSITHTYTPDIKNPAVTETYVLQENDPAYTLPVPKEVLEMEPELTDIERPVRNPQATA
;
A
#
# COMPACT_ATOMS: atom_id res chain seq x y z
N MET A 1 6.09 -47.25 -64.82
CA MET A 1 6.56 -45.90 -64.54
C MET A 1 5.48 -44.92 -64.14
N LYS A 2 4.29 -44.84 -64.71
CA LYS A 2 3.24 -43.86 -64.32
C LYS A 2 2.69 -44.02 -62.89
N THR A 3 2.78 -45.20 -62.29
CA THR A 3 2.25 -45.48 -60.95
C THR A 3 3.23 -45.02 -59.84
N ILE A 4 4.53 -45.11 -60.11
CA ILE A 4 5.58 -44.68 -59.15
C ILE A 4 5.61 -43.15 -59.00
N TYR A 5 5.34 -42.39 -60.05
CA TYR A 5 5.27 -40.93 -60.00
C TYR A 5 4.04 -40.43 -59.21
N LYS A 6 2.92 -41.20 -59.25
CA LYS A 6 1.74 -40.84 -58.44
C LYS A 6 1.94 -41.06 -56.94
N VAL A 7 2.66 -42.09 -56.58
CA VAL A 7 2.98 -42.36 -55.15
C VAL A 7 3.96 -41.33 -54.61
N PHE A 8 4.99 -40.92 -55.38
CA PHE A 8 5.93 -39.87 -54.99
C PHE A 8 5.25 -38.49 -54.92
N ALA A 9 4.33 -38.16 -55.81
CA ALA A 9 3.58 -36.91 -55.78
C ALA A 9 2.62 -36.84 -54.57
N CYS A 10 1.98 -37.95 -54.18
CA CYS A 10 1.14 -37.99 -52.97
C CYS A 10 1.99 -37.94 -51.67
N ALA A 11 3.17 -38.56 -51.64
CA ALA A 11 4.05 -38.50 -50.47
C ALA A 11 4.67 -37.10 -50.28
N SER A 12 5.05 -36.37 -51.33
CA SER A 12 5.54 -35.00 -51.28
C SER A 12 4.42 -34.00 -50.92
N ALA A 13 3.18 -34.21 -51.32
CA ALA A 13 2.03 -33.38 -50.90
C ALA A 13 1.64 -33.61 -49.44
N ALA A 14 1.79 -34.85 -48.92
CA ALA A 14 1.52 -35.14 -47.50
C ALA A 14 2.62 -34.55 -46.55
N LEU A 15 3.89 -34.50 -46.99
CA LEU A 15 4.98 -33.85 -46.24
C LEU A 15 4.89 -32.33 -46.26
N ALA A 16 4.32 -31.73 -47.32
CA ALA A 16 4.08 -30.28 -47.37
C ALA A 16 2.91 -29.82 -46.50
N LEU A 17 1.96 -30.71 -46.19
CA LEU A 17 0.82 -30.41 -45.30
C LEU A 17 1.14 -30.58 -43.81
N ALA A 18 2.20 -31.31 -43.47
CA ALA A 18 2.64 -31.48 -42.07
C ALA A 18 3.57 -30.33 -41.56
N SER A 19 4.07 -29.48 -42.48
CA SER A 19 5.02 -28.43 -42.15
C SER A 19 4.40 -27.08 -41.86
N CYS A 20 3.07 -26.91 -41.89
CA CYS A 20 2.43 -25.59 -41.80
C CYS A 20 1.46 -25.41 -40.64
N SER A 21 1.46 -26.30 -39.64
CA SER A 21 0.56 -26.11 -38.49
C SER A 21 1.00 -24.96 -37.56
N ASP A 22 2.28 -24.64 -37.52
CA ASP A 22 2.81 -23.50 -36.72
C ASP A 22 2.79 -22.15 -37.46
N PHE A 23 2.75 -22.20 -38.82
CA PHE A 23 2.69 -20.99 -39.63
C PHE A 23 1.28 -20.38 -39.70
N LEU A 24 0.23 -21.16 -39.37
CA LEU A 24 -1.17 -20.73 -39.38
C LEU A 24 -1.71 -20.37 -37.98
N LYS A 25 -0.89 -20.38 -36.94
CA LYS A 25 -1.25 -19.75 -35.70
C LYS A 25 -1.14 -18.24 -35.92
N GLU A 26 -2.25 -17.59 -36.30
CA GLU A 26 -2.35 -16.13 -36.23
C GLU A 26 -2.06 -15.66 -34.78
N SER A 27 -0.80 -15.33 -34.52
CA SER A 27 -0.49 -14.48 -33.41
C SER A 27 -0.68 -13.04 -33.86
N SER A 28 -1.55 -12.30 -33.19
CA SER A 28 -1.63 -10.84 -33.38
C SER A 28 -0.22 -10.28 -33.35
N GLN A 29 0.18 -9.53 -34.40
CA GLN A 29 1.53 -8.95 -34.50
C GLN A 29 1.81 -7.95 -33.39
N ASP A 30 0.79 -7.52 -32.65
CA ASP A 30 0.89 -6.60 -31.52
C ASP A 30 1.04 -7.31 -30.15
N GLN A 31 1.02 -8.65 -30.10
CA GLN A 31 1.26 -9.39 -28.87
C GLN A 31 2.73 -9.77 -28.74
N ILE A 32 3.46 -9.06 -27.90
CA ILE A 32 4.80 -9.48 -27.46
C ILE A 32 4.61 -10.71 -26.58
N ARG A 33 4.95 -11.89 -27.09
CA ARG A 33 5.02 -13.11 -26.29
C ARG A 33 6.41 -13.20 -25.64
N PRO A 34 6.49 -13.25 -24.31
CA PRO A 34 7.76 -13.49 -23.64
C PRO A 34 8.40 -14.80 -24.14
N LYS A 35 9.70 -14.77 -24.40
CA LYS A 35 10.48 -15.92 -24.88
C LYS A 35 11.53 -16.38 -23.88
N ASN A 36 11.90 -15.49 -23.00
CA ASN A 36 12.95 -15.71 -22.00
C ASN A 36 12.61 -15.00 -20.68
N ALA A 37 13.37 -15.30 -19.63
CA ALA A 37 13.16 -14.71 -18.30
C ALA A 37 13.33 -13.18 -18.30
N SER A 38 14.17 -12.60 -19.17
CA SER A 38 14.33 -11.15 -19.27
C SER A 38 13.07 -10.47 -19.80
N ASP A 39 12.36 -11.07 -20.75
CA ASP A 39 11.09 -10.53 -21.27
C ASP A 39 10.04 -10.44 -20.14
N TYR A 40 9.99 -11.43 -19.25
CA TYR A 40 9.12 -11.37 -18.07
C TYR A 40 9.54 -10.30 -17.07
N LYS A 41 10.83 -10.08 -16.91
CA LYS A 41 11.34 -8.98 -16.07
C LYS A 41 10.92 -7.60 -16.61
N GLU A 42 10.91 -7.45 -17.94
CA GLU A 42 10.41 -6.24 -18.61
C GLU A 42 8.87 -6.13 -18.50
N LEU A 43 8.16 -7.24 -18.65
CA LEU A 43 6.70 -7.29 -18.44
C LEU A 43 6.31 -6.84 -17.03
N ILE A 44 6.98 -7.34 -15.99
CA ILE A 44 6.78 -6.91 -14.60
C ILE A 44 7.06 -5.41 -14.47
N ALA A 45 8.13 -4.92 -15.10
CA ALA A 45 8.48 -3.50 -15.02
C ALA A 45 7.40 -2.60 -15.68
N GLY A 46 6.92 -2.97 -16.86
CA GLY A 46 5.95 -2.19 -17.63
C GLY A 46 4.51 -2.32 -17.09
N GLU A 47 4.04 -3.56 -16.92
CA GLU A 47 2.64 -3.83 -16.58
C GLU A 47 2.33 -3.66 -15.09
N ILE A 48 3.33 -3.82 -14.22
CA ILE A 48 3.11 -3.79 -12.78
C ILE A 48 3.78 -2.57 -12.15
N TYR A 49 5.11 -2.48 -12.15
CA TYR A 49 5.78 -1.38 -11.44
C TYR A 49 5.49 -0.01 -12.06
N TYR A 50 5.49 0.09 -13.39
CA TYR A 50 5.15 1.34 -14.07
C TYR A 50 3.72 1.77 -13.75
N LYS A 51 2.75 0.86 -13.85
CA LYS A 51 1.34 1.15 -13.55
C LYS A 51 1.11 1.48 -12.07
N MET A 52 1.81 0.82 -11.15
CA MET A 52 1.79 1.21 -9.74
C MET A 52 2.25 2.66 -9.53
N ASN A 53 3.17 3.14 -10.37
CA ASN A 53 3.73 4.47 -10.26
C ASN A 53 2.92 5.54 -11.03
N GLU A 54 2.24 5.16 -12.10
CA GLU A 54 1.51 6.09 -12.97
C GLU A 54 0.07 6.32 -12.51
N TYR A 55 -0.59 5.29 -11.99
CA TYR A 55 -2.03 5.29 -11.69
C TYR A 55 -2.32 4.97 -10.23
N SER A 56 -1.77 5.69 -9.33
CA SER A 56 -1.93 5.35 -7.92
C SER A 56 -3.16 5.92 -7.18
N PRO A 57 -4.25 6.35 -7.80
CA PRO A 57 -5.41 6.79 -7.05
C PRO A 57 -6.08 5.70 -6.22
N GLN A 58 -5.84 4.44 -6.56
CA GLN A 58 -6.63 3.29 -6.10
C GLN A 58 -6.71 3.14 -4.57
N ASN A 59 -5.71 3.61 -3.84
CA ASN A 59 -5.68 3.60 -2.37
C ASN A 59 -5.51 5.02 -1.80
N ALA A 60 -5.75 6.04 -2.61
CA ALA A 60 -5.50 7.43 -2.24
C ALA A 60 -6.37 7.89 -1.07
N TRP A 61 -7.57 7.33 -0.98
CA TRP A 61 -8.57 7.68 0.01
C TRP A 61 -8.32 7.08 1.39
N LEU A 62 -7.43 6.10 1.51
CA LEU A 62 -7.19 5.40 2.78
C LEU A 62 -6.81 6.35 3.92
N ASP A 63 -5.90 7.29 3.66
CA ASP A 63 -5.50 8.25 4.69
C ASP A 63 -6.63 9.23 5.04
N ALA A 64 -7.48 9.61 4.07
CA ALA A 64 -8.63 10.47 4.31
C ALA A 64 -9.69 9.83 5.22
N MET A 65 -9.77 8.51 5.27
CA MET A 65 -10.72 7.77 6.11
C MET A 65 -10.30 7.70 7.57
N THR A 66 -9.07 8.15 7.91
CA THR A 66 -8.45 7.93 9.21
C THR A 66 -8.55 9.15 10.13
N ASP A 67 -8.27 8.93 11.40
CA ASP A 67 -8.12 9.96 12.42
C ASP A 67 -6.87 10.86 12.24
N ASP A 68 -6.04 10.58 11.22
CA ASP A 68 -4.89 11.40 10.86
C ASP A 68 -5.28 12.62 10.01
N CYS A 69 -6.50 12.65 9.48
CA CYS A 69 -6.99 13.72 8.63
C CYS A 69 -8.12 14.53 9.27
N GLY A 70 -8.15 15.82 8.95
CA GLY A 70 -9.26 16.71 9.22
C GLY A 70 -9.67 17.51 7.98
N GLU A 71 -10.74 18.28 8.04
CA GLU A 71 -11.15 19.14 6.93
C GLU A 71 -10.57 20.56 7.05
N LEU A 72 -10.13 21.14 5.95
CA LEU A 72 -9.74 22.54 5.86
C LEU A 72 -10.86 23.38 5.20
N ALA A 73 -11.93 23.65 5.92
CA ALA A 73 -13.13 24.28 5.40
C ALA A 73 -12.95 25.70 4.82
N LYS A 74 -12.08 26.52 5.40
CA LYS A 74 -12.08 27.97 5.12
C LYS A 74 -11.30 28.42 3.90
N LYS A 75 -10.42 27.61 3.30
CA LYS A 75 -9.52 28.05 2.21
C LYS A 75 -9.20 26.99 1.15
N ALA A 76 -9.48 25.73 1.37
CA ALA A 76 -9.22 24.67 0.38
C ALA A 76 -10.06 24.82 -0.90
N SER A 77 -11.11 25.60 -0.81
CA SER A 77 -12.18 25.71 -1.77
C SER A 77 -11.82 26.38 -3.08
N THR A 78 -10.81 27.23 -3.10
CA THR A 78 -10.48 27.98 -4.32
C THR A 78 -9.63 27.21 -5.30
N PHE A 79 -8.97 26.13 -4.89
CA PHE A 79 -7.96 25.46 -5.69
C PHE A 79 -8.24 24.00 -6.07
N ALA A 80 -9.07 23.25 -5.33
CA ALA A 80 -9.49 21.91 -5.73
C ALA A 80 -10.83 21.50 -5.10
N PRO A 81 -11.92 22.22 -5.40
CA PRO A 81 -13.26 21.85 -4.90
C PRO A 81 -13.64 20.43 -5.35
N ASP A 82 -13.27 20.06 -6.57
CA ASP A 82 -13.62 18.78 -7.17
C ASP A 82 -13.05 17.59 -6.40
N LYS A 83 -11.81 17.69 -5.90
CA LYS A 83 -11.18 16.60 -5.13
C LYS A 83 -11.80 16.40 -3.75
N ARG A 84 -12.20 17.48 -3.09
CA ARG A 84 -12.91 17.41 -1.82
C ARG A 84 -14.29 16.74 -1.97
N ILE A 85 -15.00 17.12 -3.02
CA ILE A 85 -16.29 16.54 -3.38
C ILE A 85 -16.11 15.05 -3.74
N ALA A 86 -15.09 14.72 -4.53
CA ALA A 86 -14.78 13.35 -4.92
C ALA A 86 -14.46 12.44 -3.73
N ALA A 87 -13.81 12.97 -2.68
CA ALA A 87 -13.44 12.21 -1.49
C ALA A 87 -14.55 12.12 -0.43
N PHE A 88 -15.67 12.82 -0.62
CA PHE A 88 -16.74 12.91 0.37
C PHE A 88 -17.16 11.56 0.95
N GLY A 89 -17.44 10.59 0.09
CA GLY A 89 -17.97 9.31 0.52
C GLY A 89 -16.95 8.48 1.32
N TYR A 90 -15.68 8.58 1.01
CA TYR A 90 -14.59 7.97 1.79
C TYR A 90 -14.36 8.70 3.11
N TYR A 91 -14.24 10.03 3.08
CA TYR A 91 -13.98 10.85 4.26
C TYR A 91 -15.09 10.77 5.29
N THR A 92 -16.33 10.57 4.86
CA THR A 92 -17.52 10.46 5.72
C THR A 92 -18.06 9.03 5.86
N TRP A 93 -17.32 8.04 5.38
CA TRP A 93 -17.61 6.60 5.46
C TRP A 93 -19.02 6.23 4.96
N GLN A 94 -19.44 6.78 3.82
CA GLN A 94 -20.75 6.53 3.25
C GLN A 94 -20.93 5.05 2.86
N GLN A 95 -22.18 4.60 2.75
CA GLN A 95 -22.52 3.24 2.31
C GLN A 95 -21.89 2.92 0.94
N GLU A 96 -21.97 3.87 0.00
CA GLU A 96 -21.27 3.85 -1.28
C GLU A 96 -20.13 4.90 -1.26
N PRO A 97 -18.91 4.57 -0.81
CA PRO A 97 -17.84 5.55 -0.62
C PRO A 97 -17.34 6.16 -1.92
N GLU A 98 -17.55 5.50 -3.04
CA GLU A 98 -17.25 6.01 -4.39
C GLU A 98 -18.20 7.12 -4.83
N ARG A 99 -19.35 7.27 -4.18
CA ARG A 99 -20.36 8.26 -4.54
C ARG A 99 -20.04 9.60 -3.92
N GLN A 100 -19.93 10.62 -4.77
CA GLN A 100 -19.88 12.02 -4.34
C GLN A 100 -21.18 12.44 -3.67
N ARG A 101 -21.14 13.55 -2.92
CA ARG A 101 -22.33 14.11 -2.28
C ARG A 101 -23.46 14.40 -3.28
N GLU A 102 -23.11 14.90 -4.45
CA GLU A 102 -24.04 15.25 -5.54
C GLU A 102 -24.54 14.02 -6.33
N GLY A 103 -24.13 12.82 -5.91
CA GLY A 103 -24.57 11.57 -6.50
C GLY A 103 -23.72 11.05 -7.66
N VAL A 104 -22.69 11.77 -8.09
CA VAL A 104 -21.74 11.29 -9.12
C VAL A 104 -20.93 10.13 -8.57
N LEU A 105 -20.82 9.05 -9.34
CA LEU A 105 -20.02 7.88 -9.00
C LEU A 105 -18.59 8.04 -9.54
N ASN A 106 -17.60 7.86 -8.68
CA ASN A 106 -16.20 7.74 -9.07
C ASN A 106 -15.81 6.27 -9.06
N SER A 107 -15.09 5.80 -10.07
CA SER A 107 -14.62 4.41 -10.08
C SER A 107 -13.46 4.22 -9.08
N ASP A 108 -13.57 3.21 -8.22
CA ASP A 108 -12.44 2.67 -7.46
C ASP A 108 -11.79 1.55 -8.28
N GLY A 109 -10.74 1.85 -9.01
CA GLY A 109 -10.04 0.86 -9.82
C GLY A 109 -9.21 -0.17 -9.04
N ALA A 110 -9.19 -0.14 -7.69
CA ALA A 110 -8.33 -1.00 -6.89
C ALA A 110 -8.60 -2.50 -7.11
N TRP A 111 -9.87 -2.90 -7.12
CA TRP A 111 -10.24 -4.29 -7.36
C TRP A 111 -9.68 -4.81 -8.69
N GLY A 112 -9.99 -4.12 -9.80
CA GLY A 112 -9.53 -4.51 -11.13
C GLY A 112 -8.01 -4.51 -11.27
N LEU A 113 -7.33 -3.47 -10.72
CA LEU A 113 -5.87 -3.37 -10.76
C LEU A 113 -5.19 -4.56 -10.07
N TYR A 114 -5.57 -4.86 -8.82
CA TYR A 114 -4.89 -5.91 -8.06
C TYR A 114 -5.23 -7.30 -8.58
N TYR A 115 -6.45 -7.56 -9.06
CA TYR A 115 -6.76 -8.83 -9.73
C TYR A 115 -6.07 -8.98 -11.08
N HIS A 116 -5.85 -7.90 -11.83
CA HIS A 116 -5.02 -7.92 -13.04
C HIS A 116 -3.56 -8.27 -12.71
N GLN A 117 -3.00 -7.72 -11.63
CA GLN A 117 -1.65 -8.08 -11.17
C GLN A 117 -1.56 -9.56 -10.76
N ILE A 118 -2.56 -10.08 -10.05
CA ILE A 118 -2.63 -11.50 -9.67
C ILE A 118 -2.65 -12.37 -10.92
N PHE A 119 -3.51 -12.05 -11.89
CA PHE A 119 -3.60 -12.79 -13.16
C PHE A 119 -2.26 -12.78 -13.92
N THR A 120 -1.65 -11.62 -14.06
CA THR A 120 -0.33 -11.49 -14.70
C THR A 120 0.73 -12.33 -13.99
N CYS A 121 0.76 -12.30 -12.65
CA CYS A 121 1.68 -13.13 -11.86
C CYS A 121 1.40 -14.63 -12.01
N ASN A 122 0.13 -15.04 -12.11
CA ASN A 122 -0.22 -16.45 -12.35
C ASN A 122 0.35 -16.95 -13.68
N MET A 123 0.21 -16.15 -14.76
CA MET A 123 0.79 -16.50 -16.06
C MET A 123 2.33 -16.61 -15.99
N ILE A 124 2.99 -15.62 -15.38
CA ILE A 124 4.45 -15.61 -15.22
C ILE A 124 4.91 -16.87 -14.48
N LEU A 125 4.29 -17.18 -13.34
CA LEU A 125 4.66 -18.32 -12.51
C LEU A 125 4.37 -19.67 -13.16
N ASN A 126 3.42 -19.73 -14.08
CA ASN A 126 3.11 -20.93 -14.86
C ASN A 126 4.18 -21.19 -15.94
N ASP A 127 4.69 -20.14 -16.58
CA ASP A 127 5.47 -20.27 -17.81
C ASP A 127 6.99 -20.15 -17.61
N VAL A 128 7.43 -19.40 -16.56
CA VAL A 128 8.84 -18.95 -16.42
C VAL A 128 9.83 -20.10 -16.34
N ASP A 129 9.44 -21.27 -15.83
CA ASP A 129 10.34 -22.44 -15.73
C ASP A 129 10.68 -23.03 -17.09
N ASP A 130 9.80 -22.92 -18.07
CA ASP A 130 9.98 -23.42 -19.43
C ASP A 130 10.67 -22.39 -20.35
N MET A 131 10.90 -21.16 -19.89
CA MET A 131 11.53 -20.10 -20.67
C MET A 131 13.07 -20.25 -20.72
N GLU A 132 13.70 -19.62 -21.71
CA GLU A 132 15.15 -19.46 -21.74
C GLU A 132 15.62 -18.51 -20.62
N GLY A 133 16.79 -18.76 -20.06
CA GLY A 133 17.41 -17.94 -19.01
C GLY A 133 18.16 -18.76 -17.97
N THR A 134 19.01 -18.10 -17.19
CA THR A 134 19.73 -18.76 -16.08
C THR A 134 18.79 -19.07 -14.92
N LEU A 135 19.24 -19.92 -14.01
CA LEU A 135 18.49 -20.24 -12.80
C LEU A 135 18.21 -18.99 -11.96
N GLU A 136 19.19 -18.10 -11.85
CA GLU A 136 19.13 -16.84 -11.10
C GLU A 136 18.14 -15.86 -11.74
N GLU A 137 18.15 -15.74 -13.08
CA GLU A 137 17.20 -14.88 -13.79
C GLU A 137 15.74 -15.34 -13.60
N LYS A 138 15.49 -16.65 -13.72
CA LYS A 138 14.19 -17.26 -13.48
C LYS A 138 13.76 -17.10 -12.02
N ALA A 139 14.68 -17.32 -11.08
CA ALA A 139 14.43 -17.15 -9.66
C ALA A 139 14.06 -15.70 -9.31
N GLN A 140 14.74 -14.70 -9.90
CA GLN A 140 14.40 -13.30 -9.68
C GLN A 140 12.99 -12.98 -10.16
N VAL A 141 12.60 -13.43 -11.36
CA VAL A 141 11.27 -13.24 -11.91
C VAL A 141 10.20 -13.87 -11.00
N LYS A 142 10.46 -15.12 -10.54
CA LYS A 142 9.56 -15.80 -9.62
C LYS A 142 9.43 -15.07 -8.28
N ALA A 143 10.55 -14.62 -7.69
CA ALA A 143 10.53 -13.89 -6.43
C ALA A 143 9.66 -12.65 -6.51
N GLU A 144 9.85 -11.85 -7.56
CA GLU A 144 9.05 -10.64 -7.79
C GLU A 144 7.57 -10.97 -8.03
N ALA A 145 7.25 -11.96 -8.88
CA ALA A 145 5.87 -12.37 -9.15
C ALA A 145 5.16 -12.88 -7.88
N TYR A 146 5.83 -13.68 -7.07
CA TYR A 146 5.29 -14.12 -5.78
C TYR A 146 5.03 -12.95 -4.83
N MET A 147 5.96 -12.00 -4.70
CA MET A 147 5.78 -10.83 -3.83
C MET A 147 4.68 -9.90 -4.30
N ILE A 148 4.58 -9.66 -5.61
CA ILE A 148 3.52 -8.83 -6.19
C ILE A 148 2.15 -9.47 -5.92
N ARG A 149 2.02 -10.78 -6.12
CA ARG A 149 0.78 -11.51 -5.87
C ARG A 149 0.42 -11.51 -4.37
N ALA A 150 1.40 -11.69 -3.48
CA ALA A 150 1.20 -11.59 -2.03
C ALA A 150 0.70 -10.18 -1.65
N TYR A 151 1.34 -9.14 -2.16
CA TYR A 151 0.97 -7.76 -1.88
C TYR A 151 -0.42 -7.41 -2.43
N ALA A 152 -0.77 -7.90 -3.63
CA ALA A 152 -2.09 -7.69 -4.22
C ALA A 152 -3.20 -8.30 -3.35
N TYR A 153 -3.04 -9.54 -2.90
CA TYR A 153 -4.00 -10.17 -1.97
C TYR A 153 -4.05 -9.46 -0.62
N TYR A 154 -2.91 -9.01 -0.09
CA TYR A 154 -2.87 -8.23 1.14
C TYR A 154 -3.69 -6.95 1.03
N ILE A 155 -3.57 -6.19 -0.07
CA ILE A 155 -4.38 -4.99 -0.28
C ILE A 155 -5.85 -5.35 -0.44
N LEU A 156 -6.19 -6.33 -1.28
CA LEU A 156 -7.57 -6.74 -1.54
C LEU A 156 -8.28 -7.17 -0.24
N VAL A 157 -7.69 -8.04 0.57
CA VAL A 157 -8.31 -8.53 1.81
C VAL A 157 -8.43 -7.41 2.85
N ASN A 158 -7.49 -6.48 2.90
CA ASN A 158 -7.55 -5.36 3.84
C ASN A 158 -8.48 -4.22 3.38
N LEU A 159 -8.86 -4.15 2.11
CA LEU A 159 -9.88 -3.24 1.61
C LEU A 159 -11.29 -3.85 1.73
N TYR A 160 -11.47 -5.05 1.18
CA TYR A 160 -12.78 -5.64 0.89
C TYR A 160 -13.14 -6.87 1.73
N GLY A 161 -12.20 -7.43 2.48
CA GLY A 161 -12.44 -8.51 3.44
C GLY A 161 -12.69 -7.98 4.85
N GLU A 162 -13.25 -8.78 5.73
CA GLU A 162 -13.37 -8.47 7.15
C GLU A 162 -11.97 -8.38 7.80
N PRO A 163 -11.81 -7.63 8.91
CA PRO A 163 -10.54 -7.61 9.65
C PRO A 163 -10.15 -9.01 10.14
N TYR A 164 -8.85 -9.30 10.10
CA TYR A 164 -8.35 -10.57 10.66
C TYR A 164 -8.53 -10.59 12.19
N ASP A 165 -9.22 -11.58 12.68
CA ASP A 165 -9.28 -11.96 14.12
C ASP A 165 -8.95 -13.45 14.21
N PRO A 166 -7.93 -13.87 14.96
CA PRO A 166 -7.53 -15.28 15.08
C PRO A 166 -8.68 -16.23 15.49
N LYS A 167 -9.70 -15.70 16.15
CA LYS A 167 -10.85 -16.49 16.63
C LYS A 167 -11.93 -16.72 15.56
N THR A 168 -11.97 -15.89 14.53
CA THR A 168 -13.06 -15.89 13.54
C THR A 168 -12.57 -15.86 12.09
N ALA A 169 -11.28 -15.71 11.84
CA ALA A 169 -10.71 -15.56 10.51
C ALA A 169 -11.03 -16.73 9.55
N ASP A 170 -11.27 -17.93 10.10
CA ASP A 170 -11.71 -19.12 9.36
C ASP A 170 -13.11 -19.01 8.75
N LYS A 171 -13.93 -18.09 9.26
CA LYS A 171 -15.33 -17.85 8.85
C LYS A 171 -15.55 -16.44 8.31
N ALA A 172 -14.69 -15.50 8.68
CA ALA A 172 -14.76 -14.11 8.24
C ALA A 172 -14.63 -14.02 6.72
N ALA A 173 -15.44 -13.16 6.09
CA ALA A 173 -15.48 -13.02 4.65
C ALA A 173 -14.22 -12.32 4.13
N GLY A 174 -13.40 -13.04 3.38
CA GLY A 174 -12.23 -12.53 2.67
C GLY A 174 -12.56 -12.03 1.26
N VAL A 175 -11.74 -12.40 0.30
CA VAL A 175 -11.87 -12.06 -1.12
C VAL A 175 -11.72 -13.32 -1.98
N PRO A 176 -12.15 -13.33 -3.25
CA PRO A 176 -11.92 -14.47 -4.12
C PRO A 176 -10.44 -14.79 -4.36
N VAL A 177 -10.09 -16.07 -4.44
CA VAL A 177 -8.79 -16.51 -4.92
C VAL A 177 -8.85 -16.77 -6.42
N ASN A 178 -8.08 -16.00 -7.19
CA ASN A 178 -7.96 -16.17 -8.64
C ASN A 178 -6.67 -16.94 -8.98
N GLY A 179 -6.84 -18.21 -9.41
CA GLY A 179 -5.73 -19.05 -9.90
C GLY A 179 -5.71 -19.20 -11.42
N LEU A 180 -6.49 -18.40 -12.16
CA LEU A 180 -6.56 -18.51 -13.61
C LEU A 180 -5.28 -18.03 -14.29
N ILE A 181 -4.93 -18.68 -15.39
CA ILE A 181 -3.83 -18.33 -16.30
C ILE A 181 -4.32 -17.96 -17.70
N GLY A 182 -5.63 -17.94 -17.90
CA GLY A 182 -6.30 -17.61 -19.16
C GLY A 182 -7.72 -17.11 -18.90
N VAL A 183 -8.41 -16.73 -19.97
CA VAL A 183 -9.79 -16.27 -19.91
C VAL A 183 -10.71 -17.49 -19.82
N GLU A 184 -11.34 -17.68 -18.69
CA GLU A 184 -12.30 -18.75 -18.43
C GLU A 184 -13.59 -18.18 -17.84
N ASN A 185 -14.72 -18.81 -18.15
CA ASN A 185 -15.99 -18.47 -17.51
C ASN A 185 -16.10 -19.21 -16.16
N LYS A 186 -15.38 -18.71 -15.16
CA LYS A 186 -15.40 -19.24 -13.80
C LYS A 186 -16.09 -18.25 -12.88
N LYS A 187 -17.00 -18.75 -12.07
CA LYS A 187 -17.64 -17.96 -11.02
C LYS A 187 -16.77 -17.97 -9.77
N PHE A 188 -16.67 -16.82 -9.15
CA PHE A 188 -15.86 -16.62 -7.96
C PHE A 188 -16.75 -16.46 -6.72
N GLN A 189 -16.26 -16.98 -5.60
CA GLN A 189 -16.84 -16.79 -4.28
C GLN A 189 -15.77 -16.24 -3.34
N ARG A 190 -16.19 -15.61 -2.25
CA ARG A 190 -15.25 -15.20 -1.21
C ARG A 190 -14.67 -16.42 -0.50
N GLU A 191 -13.39 -16.43 -0.37
CA GLU A 191 -12.70 -17.33 0.56
C GLU A 191 -12.72 -16.73 1.98
N SER A 192 -12.34 -17.54 3.00
CA SER A 192 -12.17 -16.98 4.32
C SER A 192 -10.98 -16.06 4.43
N VAL A 193 -11.01 -15.11 5.37
CA VAL A 193 -9.87 -14.23 5.66
C VAL A 193 -8.63 -15.05 5.98
N ALA A 194 -8.75 -16.13 6.76
CA ALA A 194 -7.62 -17.03 7.07
C ALA A 194 -7.00 -17.60 5.80
N ALA A 195 -7.81 -18.13 4.88
CA ALA A 195 -7.30 -18.69 3.62
C ALA A 195 -6.55 -17.68 2.76
N ILE A 196 -7.00 -16.42 2.75
CA ILE A 196 -6.29 -15.35 2.02
C ILE A 196 -4.95 -15.01 2.69
N TYR A 197 -4.90 -14.93 4.02
CA TYR A 197 -3.64 -14.69 4.73
C TYR A 197 -2.64 -15.84 4.57
N ASP A 198 -3.12 -17.10 4.57
CA ASP A 198 -2.29 -18.27 4.25
C ASP A 198 -1.74 -18.20 2.83
N GLN A 199 -2.56 -17.77 1.86
CA GLN A 199 -2.12 -17.55 0.48
C GLN A 199 -1.05 -16.45 0.39
N ILE A 200 -1.18 -15.36 1.17
CA ILE A 200 -0.19 -14.27 1.23
C ILE A 200 1.13 -14.79 1.80
N LEU A 201 1.10 -15.51 2.93
CA LEU A 201 2.30 -16.08 3.55
C LEU A 201 2.98 -17.08 2.63
N THR A 202 2.21 -18.01 2.02
CA THR A 202 2.74 -19.00 1.07
C THR A 202 3.47 -18.34 -0.10
N ASN A 203 2.90 -17.28 -0.67
CA ASN A 203 3.56 -16.53 -1.73
C ASN A 203 4.85 -15.85 -1.23
N GLY A 204 4.80 -15.19 -0.07
CA GLY A 204 5.97 -14.55 0.51
C GLY A 204 7.11 -15.53 0.79
N GLU A 205 6.81 -16.68 1.40
CA GLU A 205 7.80 -17.73 1.67
C GLU A 205 8.39 -18.32 0.39
N ASN A 206 7.56 -18.50 -0.65
CA ASN A 206 8.06 -18.94 -1.94
C ASN A 206 8.97 -17.87 -2.60
N ALA A 207 8.65 -16.58 -2.43
CA ALA A 207 9.55 -15.52 -2.86
C ALA A 207 10.89 -15.57 -2.12
N LEU A 208 10.89 -15.75 -0.79
CA LEU A 208 12.13 -15.87 -0.01
C LEU A 208 13.01 -17.03 -0.50
N LYS A 209 12.42 -18.20 -0.81
CA LYS A 209 13.16 -19.33 -1.41
C LYS A 209 13.79 -18.96 -2.74
N GLN A 210 13.15 -18.12 -3.55
CA GLN A 210 13.74 -17.67 -4.81
C GLN A 210 14.87 -16.66 -4.57
N PHE A 211 14.73 -15.76 -3.59
CA PHE A 211 15.83 -14.84 -3.20
C PHE A 211 17.07 -15.58 -2.69
N GLU A 212 16.93 -16.77 -2.10
CA GLU A 212 18.11 -17.61 -1.77
C GLU A 212 18.88 -18.05 -3.02
N ILE A 213 18.24 -18.12 -4.17
CA ILE A 213 18.86 -18.52 -5.45
C ILE A 213 19.44 -17.31 -6.19
N CYS A 214 18.66 -16.24 -6.35
CA CYS A 214 19.07 -15.07 -7.16
C CYS A 214 19.80 -13.98 -6.36
N GLY A 215 19.92 -14.15 -5.02
CA GLY A 215 20.49 -13.13 -4.13
C GLY A 215 19.47 -12.11 -3.64
N ASP A 216 19.89 -11.31 -2.64
CA ASP A 216 19.01 -10.43 -1.88
C ASP A 216 18.42 -9.29 -2.72
N GLY A 217 19.03 -8.93 -3.85
CA GLY A 217 18.66 -7.76 -4.63
C GLY A 217 19.12 -6.45 -3.94
N ASN A 218 19.40 -5.43 -4.75
CA ASN A 218 19.88 -4.13 -4.26
C ASN A 218 19.08 -2.94 -4.84
N SER A 219 18.10 -3.20 -5.68
CA SER A 219 17.27 -2.14 -6.26
C SER A 219 16.16 -1.76 -5.32
N VAL A 220 16.07 -0.47 -4.98
CA VAL A 220 14.93 0.08 -4.23
C VAL A 220 13.66 0.27 -5.07
N PHE A 221 13.72 -0.03 -6.37
CA PHE A 221 12.59 0.08 -7.30
C PHE A 221 11.97 -1.26 -7.66
N ARG A 222 12.44 -2.33 -7.05
CA ARG A 222 11.95 -3.70 -7.22
C ARG A 222 11.87 -4.39 -5.87
N TRP A 223 11.01 -5.38 -5.77
CA TRP A 223 11.02 -6.27 -4.62
C TRP A 223 12.40 -6.89 -4.42
N ASN A 224 12.85 -6.91 -3.20
CA ASN A 224 14.11 -7.53 -2.74
C ASN A 224 13.85 -8.26 -1.42
N LYS A 225 14.80 -9.07 -0.99
CA LYS A 225 14.65 -9.93 0.19
C LYS A 225 14.30 -9.14 1.45
N ALA A 226 15.03 -8.04 1.72
CA ALA A 226 14.78 -7.23 2.92
C ALA A 226 13.37 -6.64 2.93
N ALA A 227 12.87 -6.13 1.79
CA ALA A 227 11.51 -5.61 1.66
C ALA A 227 10.46 -6.73 1.84
N ALA A 228 10.73 -7.93 1.32
CA ALA A 228 9.86 -9.09 1.48
C ALA A 228 9.75 -9.51 2.96
N GLU A 229 10.87 -9.55 3.68
CA GLU A 229 10.90 -9.86 5.11
C GLU A 229 10.11 -8.83 5.94
N VAL A 230 10.27 -7.52 5.67
CA VAL A 230 9.46 -6.46 6.35
C VAL A 230 7.98 -6.65 6.06
N PHE A 231 7.62 -6.94 4.82
CA PHE A 231 6.22 -7.15 4.43
C PHE A 231 5.63 -8.38 5.14
N LEU A 232 6.34 -9.50 5.20
CA LEU A 232 5.88 -10.69 5.91
C LEU A 232 5.76 -10.45 7.42
N SER A 233 6.67 -9.67 8.01
CA SER A 233 6.55 -9.22 9.39
C SER A 233 5.23 -8.44 9.61
N ARG A 234 4.87 -7.53 8.70
CA ARG A 234 3.59 -6.79 8.73
C ARG A 234 2.40 -7.73 8.65
N VAL A 235 2.43 -8.70 7.74
CA VAL A 235 1.37 -9.70 7.58
C VAL A 235 1.17 -10.50 8.88
N CYS A 236 2.26 -10.98 9.48
CA CYS A 236 2.21 -11.71 10.75
C CYS A 236 1.67 -10.86 11.91
N LEU A 237 2.01 -9.54 11.97
CA LEU A 237 1.40 -8.61 12.93
C LEU A 237 -0.12 -8.54 12.78
N TYR A 238 -0.62 -8.48 11.54
CA TYR A 238 -2.06 -8.41 11.27
C TYR A 238 -2.77 -9.68 11.67
N MET A 239 -2.06 -10.82 11.61
CA MET A 239 -2.55 -12.11 12.10
C MET A 239 -2.41 -12.28 13.62
N GLN A 240 -1.78 -11.33 14.32
CA GLN A 240 -1.39 -11.43 15.74
C GLN A 240 -0.42 -12.61 16.00
N ASN A 241 0.32 -13.03 14.98
CA ASN A 241 1.41 -14.00 15.10
C ASN A 241 2.71 -13.26 15.47
N TRP A 242 2.85 -12.96 16.77
CA TRP A 242 3.92 -12.12 17.28
C TRP A 242 5.32 -12.72 17.09
N GLU A 243 5.44 -14.04 17.22
CA GLU A 243 6.72 -14.74 17.07
C GLU A 243 7.25 -14.63 15.64
N ASP A 244 6.44 -14.95 14.63
CA ASP A 244 6.85 -14.83 13.24
C ASP A 244 6.99 -13.37 12.79
N ALA A 245 6.18 -12.45 13.32
CA ALA A 245 6.35 -11.03 13.08
C ALA A 245 7.73 -10.56 13.52
N ALA A 246 8.16 -10.91 14.72
CA ALA A 246 9.50 -10.58 15.23
C ALA A 246 10.61 -11.30 14.44
N LYS A 247 10.41 -12.56 14.07
CA LYS A 247 11.36 -13.35 13.26
C LYS A 247 11.65 -12.70 11.91
N TYR A 248 10.61 -12.36 11.13
CA TYR A 248 10.76 -11.71 9.84
C TYR A 248 11.36 -10.30 9.97
N ALA A 249 10.95 -9.52 10.99
CA ALA A 249 11.56 -8.22 11.26
C ALA A 249 13.07 -8.34 11.58
N ASN A 250 13.47 -9.32 12.38
CA ASN A 250 14.89 -9.61 12.65
C ASN A 250 15.65 -10.00 11.38
N ALA A 251 15.07 -10.83 10.51
CA ALA A 251 15.67 -11.21 9.25
C ALA A 251 15.90 -9.98 8.34
N ALA A 252 14.91 -9.12 8.20
CA ALA A 252 15.05 -7.86 7.46
C ALA A 252 16.17 -6.99 8.01
N LEU A 253 16.19 -6.77 9.33
CA LEU A 253 17.18 -5.93 10.00
C LEU A 253 18.60 -6.54 9.97
N SER A 254 18.74 -7.84 9.79
CA SER A 254 20.03 -8.48 9.57
C SER A 254 20.63 -8.17 8.18
N ILE A 255 19.79 -7.88 7.19
CA ILE A 255 20.19 -7.48 5.84
C ILE A 255 20.47 -5.98 5.81
N LYS A 256 19.54 -5.17 6.34
CA LYS A 256 19.67 -3.71 6.37
C LYS A 256 18.94 -3.13 7.58
N ALA A 257 19.64 -2.31 8.37
CA ALA A 257 19.17 -1.78 9.63
C ALA A 257 19.31 -0.24 9.76
N ASP A 258 19.61 0.45 8.64
CA ASP A 258 19.85 1.88 8.64
C ASP A 258 18.61 2.67 9.09
N ILE A 259 18.82 3.69 9.90
CA ILE A 259 17.83 4.71 10.24
C ILE A 259 18.40 6.07 9.81
N TRP A 260 17.63 6.84 9.07
CA TRP A 260 18.05 8.18 8.65
C TRP A 260 18.03 9.14 9.84
N ASP A 261 19.19 9.66 10.21
CA ASP A 261 19.29 10.67 11.26
C ASP A 261 18.83 12.04 10.73
N LEU A 262 17.62 12.43 11.11
CA LEU A 262 17.05 13.72 10.72
C LEU A 262 17.76 14.90 11.42
N ASN A 263 18.52 14.67 12.49
CA ASN A 263 19.32 15.73 13.15
C ASN A 263 20.45 16.20 12.24
N GLN A 264 21.16 15.28 11.56
CA GLN A 264 22.19 15.64 10.60
C GLN A 264 21.58 16.39 9.42
N LYS A 265 20.43 15.91 8.92
CA LYS A 265 19.72 16.56 7.81
C LYS A 265 19.26 17.98 8.16
N ALA A 266 18.75 18.20 9.35
CA ALA A 266 18.28 19.53 9.80
C ALA A 266 19.41 20.56 9.95
N VAL A 267 20.63 20.09 10.25
CA VAL A 267 21.82 20.97 10.37
C VAL A 267 22.31 21.40 8.98
N ASP A 268 22.30 20.49 8.01
CA ASP A 268 22.79 20.76 6.66
C ASP A 268 21.86 21.67 5.85
N ASP A 269 20.60 21.79 6.26
CA ASP A 269 19.56 22.45 5.49
C ASP A 269 19.15 23.83 6.05
N ALA A 270 20.12 24.68 6.35
CA ALA A 270 19.88 26.10 6.63
C ALA A 270 19.24 26.86 5.44
N SER A 271 19.28 26.24 4.24
CA SER A 271 18.71 26.77 2.99
C SER A 271 17.26 26.32 2.74
N VAL A 272 16.59 25.71 3.70
CA VAL A 272 15.24 25.10 3.59
C VAL A 272 14.12 26.09 3.22
N ASP A 273 14.42 27.36 3.12
CA ASP A 273 13.46 28.35 2.59
C ASP A 273 13.35 28.33 1.05
N SER A 274 14.22 27.62 0.32
CA SER A 274 14.09 27.45 -1.13
C SER A 274 13.47 26.10 -1.46
N TYR A 275 12.28 26.14 -2.04
CA TYR A 275 11.48 24.97 -2.48
C TYR A 275 12.18 24.07 -3.51
N SER A 276 13.33 24.46 -4.06
CA SER A 276 13.94 23.82 -5.21
C SER A 276 14.94 22.69 -4.91
N TYR A 277 15.39 22.53 -3.67
CA TYR A 277 16.50 21.63 -3.32
C TYR A 277 16.22 20.63 -2.18
N MET A 278 14.98 20.48 -1.77
CA MET A 278 14.68 19.57 -0.66
C MET A 278 14.83 18.13 -1.10
N ASP A 279 15.78 17.43 -0.50
CA ASP A 279 15.79 15.97 -0.51
C ASP A 279 14.53 15.48 0.17
N ARG A 280 13.79 14.69 -0.53
CA ARG A 280 12.50 14.18 -0.11
C ARG A 280 12.69 12.94 0.73
N PHE A 281 11.67 12.65 1.52
CA PHE A 281 11.73 11.47 2.35
C PHE A 281 11.68 10.19 1.50
N PHE A 282 10.77 10.09 0.55
CA PHE A 282 10.67 8.94 -0.37
C PHE A 282 11.59 9.09 -1.57
N THR A 283 12.88 8.91 -1.36
CA THR A 283 13.90 8.92 -2.41
C THR A 283 14.84 7.73 -2.27
N SER A 284 15.49 7.35 -3.35
CA SER A 284 16.54 6.32 -3.33
C SER A 284 17.77 6.70 -2.49
N ARG A 285 17.87 7.97 -2.07
CA ARG A 285 18.95 8.47 -1.20
C ARG A 285 18.66 8.28 0.29
N ASN A 286 17.41 8.05 0.65
CA ASN A 286 17.06 7.74 2.02
C ASN A 286 17.54 6.33 2.37
N PRO A 287 18.48 6.18 3.33
CA PRO A 287 19.05 4.90 3.67
C PRO A 287 18.04 3.88 4.22
N GLU A 288 16.89 4.35 4.71
CA GLU A 288 15.83 3.48 5.23
C GLU A 288 15.06 2.75 4.12
N ILE A 289 15.07 3.28 2.89
CA ILE A 289 14.23 2.72 1.83
C ILE A 289 14.76 1.36 1.39
N LEU A 290 13.90 0.37 1.46
CA LEU A 290 14.08 -0.97 0.95
C LEU A 290 13.40 -1.14 -0.40
N PHE A 291 12.16 -0.66 -0.50
CA PHE A 291 11.39 -0.66 -1.73
C PHE A 291 10.48 0.56 -1.77
N THR A 292 10.48 1.31 -2.87
CA THR A 292 9.63 2.47 -3.07
C THR A 292 8.76 2.33 -4.31
N PHE A 293 7.49 2.70 -4.18
CA PHE A 293 6.48 2.50 -5.20
C PHE A 293 5.28 3.44 -5.01
N GLY A 294 4.34 3.37 -5.94
CA GLY A 294 3.13 4.16 -5.89
C GLY A 294 3.37 5.63 -6.20
N TYR A 295 2.35 6.28 -6.71
CA TYR A 295 2.39 7.70 -7.02
C TYR A 295 2.02 8.54 -5.80
N SER A 296 2.66 9.69 -5.62
CA SER A 296 2.23 10.67 -4.63
C SER A 296 0.85 11.21 -5.01
N THR A 297 -0.13 10.97 -4.16
CA THR A 297 -1.49 11.39 -4.45
C THR A 297 -1.64 12.89 -4.30
N GLU A 298 -2.28 13.51 -5.27
CA GLU A 298 -2.58 14.94 -5.25
C GLU A 298 -3.54 15.37 -4.11
N ILE A 299 -4.24 14.43 -3.46
CA ILE A 299 -5.12 14.70 -2.33
C ILE A 299 -4.32 15.21 -1.14
N PHE A 300 -3.12 14.69 -0.97
CA PHE A 300 -2.21 15.06 0.10
C PHE A 300 -0.98 15.81 -0.42
N SER A 301 -0.84 16.00 -1.74
CA SER A 301 0.26 16.77 -2.28
C SER A 301 0.04 18.25 -1.97
N ALA A 302 1.09 18.91 -1.49
CA ALA A 302 1.04 20.32 -1.22
C ALA A 302 1.08 21.19 -2.50
N GLU A 303 1.40 20.62 -3.67
CA GLU A 303 1.42 21.30 -4.96
C GLU A 303 0.03 21.64 -5.49
N GLY A 304 -0.92 20.75 -5.32
CA GLY A 304 -2.27 21.22 -5.44
C GLY A 304 -2.53 22.05 -4.19
N ALA A 305 -2.73 23.34 -4.27
CA ALA A 305 -3.31 24.13 -3.20
C ALA A 305 -4.57 23.46 -2.53
N GLY A 306 -4.75 22.22 -2.80
CA GLY A 306 -5.81 21.31 -2.62
C GLY A 306 -5.56 20.09 -1.74
N SER A 307 -4.64 20.11 -0.79
CA SER A 307 -4.79 19.17 0.31
C SER A 307 -6.11 19.49 1.02
N CYS A 308 -7.17 18.82 0.59
CA CYS A 308 -8.51 19.03 1.13
C CYS A 308 -8.61 18.53 2.57
N TYR A 309 -7.79 17.55 2.90
CA TYR A 309 -7.76 16.86 4.18
C TYR A 309 -6.36 16.95 4.78
N PRO A 310 -6.04 18.09 5.42
CA PRO A 310 -4.76 18.28 6.11
C PRO A 310 -4.64 17.33 7.30
N PRO A 311 -3.43 17.19 7.86
CA PRO A 311 -3.23 16.49 9.11
C PRO A 311 -4.16 16.99 10.21
N SER A 312 -4.76 16.08 10.95
CA SER A 312 -5.65 16.41 12.06
C SER A 312 -4.90 17.14 13.18
N ALA A 313 -5.64 17.94 13.97
CA ALA A 313 -5.06 18.60 15.13
C ALA A 313 -4.51 17.60 16.16
N GLU A 314 -5.15 16.43 16.26
CA GLU A 314 -4.73 15.33 17.12
C GLU A 314 -3.36 14.78 16.70
N LEU A 315 -3.18 14.44 15.42
CA LEU A 315 -1.89 13.98 14.90
C LEU A 315 -0.81 15.05 15.08
N LEU A 316 -1.12 16.32 14.80
CA LEU A 316 -0.17 17.42 14.98
C LEU A 316 0.28 17.57 16.45
N ALA A 317 -0.61 17.36 17.40
CA ALA A 317 -0.30 17.45 18.84
C ALA A 317 0.61 16.31 19.32
N MET A 318 0.75 15.21 18.58
CA MET A 318 1.64 14.11 18.93
C MET A 318 3.13 14.46 18.72
N TYR A 319 3.46 15.49 17.95
CA TYR A 319 4.84 15.92 17.72
C TYR A 319 5.25 16.94 18.76
N ILE A 320 6.14 16.54 19.66
CA ILE A 320 6.67 17.41 20.72
C ILE A 320 7.63 18.47 20.17
N ASP A 321 7.95 19.48 21.00
CA ASP A 321 9.01 20.45 20.66
C ASP A 321 10.34 19.73 20.40
N GLY A 322 10.96 20.03 19.27
CA GLY A 322 12.19 19.38 18.82
C GLY A 322 11.99 18.13 17.97
N ASP A 323 10.75 17.63 17.78
CA ASP A 323 10.49 16.55 16.83
C ASP A 323 10.61 17.06 15.39
N LEU A 324 11.57 16.51 14.66
CA LEU A 324 11.91 16.95 13.30
C LEU A 324 10.92 16.46 12.23
N ARG A 325 10.00 15.58 12.60
CA ARG A 325 8.97 15.06 11.68
C ARG A 325 7.81 16.03 11.49
N GLY A 326 7.42 16.73 12.54
CA GLY A 326 6.30 17.68 12.53
C GLY A 326 6.71 19.15 12.72
N GLY A 327 5.73 20.05 12.60
CA GLY A 327 5.92 21.46 12.87
C GLY A 327 6.24 22.34 11.67
N LYS A 328 6.76 23.55 11.88
CA LYS A 328 6.96 24.54 10.81
C LYS A 328 7.94 24.08 9.74
N LYS A 329 8.96 23.31 10.11
CA LYS A 329 10.00 22.77 9.21
C LYS A 329 10.04 21.24 9.22
N GLY A 330 8.93 20.56 9.56
CA GLY A 330 8.88 19.12 9.67
C GLY A 330 9.13 18.38 8.37
N MET A 331 9.78 17.22 8.45
CA MET A 331 10.05 16.37 7.29
C MET A 331 8.84 15.56 6.84
N TYR A 332 7.91 15.25 7.75
CA TYR A 332 6.73 14.45 7.44
C TYR A 332 5.49 15.31 7.31
N ILE A 333 5.36 16.31 8.17
CA ILE A 333 4.26 17.27 8.17
C ILE A 333 4.86 18.67 8.32
N ARG A 334 4.61 19.52 7.34
CA ARG A 334 5.19 20.87 7.31
C ARG A 334 4.12 21.95 7.21
N TRP A 335 4.41 23.09 7.85
CA TRP A 335 3.62 24.31 7.71
C TRP A 335 3.92 25.00 6.39
N LEU A 336 2.90 25.11 5.55
CA LEU A 336 2.96 25.86 4.30
C LEU A 336 2.38 27.26 4.54
N GLY A 337 3.25 28.22 4.84
CA GLY A 337 2.87 29.62 5.06
C GLY A 337 3.28 30.51 3.89
N GLY A 338 2.34 31.22 3.29
CA GLY A 338 2.66 32.31 2.37
C GLY A 338 2.63 32.01 0.87
N PHE A 339 2.76 30.76 0.44
CA PHE A 339 2.55 30.42 -0.97
C PHE A 339 1.05 30.35 -1.26
N LEU A 340 0.58 31.13 -2.23
CA LEU A 340 -0.83 31.23 -2.64
C LEU A 340 -1.84 31.57 -1.50
N ASN A 341 -1.39 32.29 -0.45
CA ASN A 341 -2.23 32.66 0.70
C ASN A 341 -2.81 31.48 1.51
N VAL A 342 -2.27 30.28 1.36
CA VAL A 342 -2.71 29.11 2.11
C VAL A 342 -1.83 28.93 3.34
N LYS A 343 -2.42 29.04 4.53
CA LYS A 343 -1.76 28.79 5.80
C LYS A 343 -2.24 27.46 6.35
N LYS A 344 -1.52 26.37 6.10
CA LYS A 344 -1.89 25.01 6.56
C LYS A 344 -0.68 24.13 6.80
N TYR A 345 -0.86 23.12 7.62
CA TYR A 345 0.01 21.96 7.62
C TYR A 345 -0.37 21.03 6.46
N ALA A 346 0.62 20.37 5.91
CA ALA A 346 0.42 19.39 4.83
C ALA A 346 1.37 18.21 5.02
N PRO A 347 0.97 17.01 4.57
CA PRO A 347 1.89 15.89 4.42
C PRO A 347 3.03 16.26 3.49
N PHE A 348 4.26 15.90 3.88
CA PHE A 348 5.46 16.39 3.22
C PHE A 348 6.41 15.30 2.74
N LYS A 349 6.25 14.05 3.18
CA LYS A 349 7.12 12.92 2.80
C LYS A 349 7.27 12.74 1.29
N SER A 350 6.20 12.98 0.55
CA SER A 350 6.13 12.85 -0.91
C SER A 350 6.01 14.18 -1.64
N TYR A 351 6.17 15.30 -0.92
CA TYR A 351 5.98 16.64 -1.47
C TYR A 351 7.05 17.00 -2.51
N MET A 352 6.62 17.62 -3.60
CA MET A 352 7.48 18.15 -4.68
C MET A 352 8.52 17.17 -5.24
N ALA A 353 8.16 15.89 -5.39
CA ALA A 353 8.94 15.00 -6.23
C ALA A 353 9.05 15.59 -7.64
N SER A 354 10.27 15.72 -8.18
CA SER A 354 10.46 16.12 -9.57
C SER A 354 9.64 15.20 -10.46
N TYR A 355 9.28 15.64 -11.65
CA TYR A 355 8.47 14.85 -12.60
C TYR A 355 9.00 13.42 -12.86
N THR A 356 10.18 13.09 -12.38
CA THR A 356 10.88 11.82 -12.60
C THR A 356 10.92 10.86 -11.37
N SER A 357 10.42 11.26 -10.18
CA SER A 357 10.46 10.38 -8.99
C SER A 357 9.35 10.71 -7.99
N ARG A 358 8.11 10.37 -8.33
CA ARG A 358 6.91 10.69 -7.55
C ARG A 358 6.44 9.49 -6.75
N TYR A 359 7.28 8.95 -5.89
CA TYR A 359 6.90 7.82 -5.06
C TYR A 359 6.12 8.29 -3.84
N GLY A 360 5.00 7.63 -3.56
CA GLY A 360 4.10 7.95 -2.46
C GLY A 360 4.12 6.94 -1.33
N GLN A 361 4.78 5.81 -1.52
CA GLN A 361 4.86 4.71 -0.56
C GLN A 361 6.25 4.09 -0.54
N ALA A 362 6.59 3.50 0.59
CA ALA A 362 7.81 2.73 0.74
C ALA A 362 7.66 1.62 1.77
N ILE A 363 8.45 0.57 1.60
CA ILE A 363 8.80 -0.37 2.65
C ILE A 363 10.16 0.06 3.17
N ARG A 364 10.29 0.24 4.49
CA ARG A 364 11.44 0.88 5.13
C ARG A 364 11.96 0.06 6.31
N THR A 365 13.24 0.19 6.61
CA THR A 365 13.86 -0.44 7.79
C THR A 365 13.19 -0.04 9.09
N VAL A 366 12.75 1.21 9.21
CA VAL A 366 12.04 1.72 10.40
C VAL A 366 10.73 0.96 10.64
N GLU A 367 10.06 0.52 9.58
CA GLU A 367 8.88 -0.34 9.74
C GLU A 367 9.25 -1.69 10.38
N ALA A 368 10.40 -2.28 10.03
CA ALA A 368 10.85 -3.51 10.68
C ALA A 368 11.08 -3.33 12.19
N TYR A 369 11.68 -2.22 12.60
CA TYR A 369 11.81 -1.88 14.03
C TYR A 369 10.44 -1.74 14.70
N LEU A 370 9.49 -1.03 14.10
CA LEU A 370 8.14 -0.85 14.64
C LEU A 370 7.36 -2.17 14.70
N ASN A 371 7.48 -3.00 13.66
CA ASN A 371 6.84 -4.32 13.64
C ASN A 371 7.40 -5.21 14.74
N ARG A 372 8.73 -5.21 14.94
CA ARG A 372 9.38 -5.96 16.00
C ARG A 372 9.01 -5.44 17.39
N ALA A 373 8.99 -4.13 17.55
CA ALA A 373 8.58 -3.48 18.79
C ALA A 373 7.14 -3.85 19.17
N GLU A 374 6.22 -3.84 18.20
CA GLU A 374 4.84 -4.23 18.44
C GLU A 374 4.75 -5.72 18.81
N ALA A 375 5.41 -6.60 18.08
CA ALA A 375 5.46 -8.02 18.41
C ALA A 375 6.00 -8.23 19.83
N TYR A 376 7.13 -7.63 20.17
CA TYR A 376 7.73 -7.72 21.50
C TYR A 376 6.84 -7.14 22.61
N SER A 377 6.09 -6.07 22.35
CA SER A 377 5.16 -5.51 23.33
C SER A 377 4.04 -6.49 23.75
N HIS A 378 3.72 -7.45 22.88
CA HIS A 378 2.75 -8.50 23.16
C HIS A 378 3.36 -9.77 23.75
N MET A 379 4.69 -9.96 23.68
CA MET A 379 5.41 -11.13 24.18
C MET A 379 5.87 -10.90 25.63
N ASP A 380 5.74 -11.94 26.46
CA ASP A 380 6.12 -11.84 27.87
C ASP A 380 7.65 -11.66 28.04
N GLY A 381 8.03 -10.76 28.92
CA GLY A 381 9.44 -10.44 29.20
C GLY A 381 10.14 -9.60 28.12
N LYS A 382 9.43 -9.16 27.05
CA LYS A 382 10.02 -8.42 25.92
C LYS A 382 9.72 -6.91 25.91
N SER A 383 9.09 -6.37 26.93
CA SER A 383 8.73 -4.94 27.00
C SER A 383 9.92 -4.00 26.86
N ALA A 384 11.07 -4.36 27.44
CA ALA A 384 12.28 -3.54 27.33
C ALA A 384 12.84 -3.54 25.90
N ASP A 385 12.84 -4.71 25.23
CA ASP A 385 13.28 -4.85 23.84
C ASP A 385 12.38 -4.04 22.89
N ALA A 386 11.05 -4.02 23.17
CA ALA A 386 10.09 -3.22 22.42
C ALA A 386 10.39 -1.72 22.53
N LEU A 387 10.65 -1.22 23.74
CA LEU A 387 11.00 0.18 23.96
C LEU A 387 12.35 0.53 23.34
N GLU A 388 13.33 -0.36 23.37
CA GLU A 388 14.63 -0.14 22.73
C GLU A 388 14.48 0.13 21.23
N ASP A 389 13.65 -0.63 20.53
CA ASP A 389 13.39 -0.41 19.10
C ASP A 389 12.71 0.94 18.84
N VAL A 390 11.75 1.34 19.67
CA VAL A 390 11.11 2.66 19.61
C VAL A 390 12.14 3.76 19.84
N GLU A 391 13.00 3.62 20.85
CA GLU A 391 14.01 4.63 21.17
C GLU A 391 15.08 4.76 20.07
N ARG A 392 15.44 3.66 19.41
CA ARG A 392 16.32 3.71 18.23
C ARG A 392 15.77 4.64 17.15
N ILE A 393 14.46 4.66 16.95
CA ILE A 393 13.82 5.59 16.01
C ILE A 393 13.85 7.01 16.57
N ARG A 394 13.41 7.21 17.80
CA ARG A 394 13.20 8.51 18.43
C ARG A 394 14.48 9.36 18.53
N VAL A 395 15.61 8.75 18.84
CA VAL A 395 16.90 9.48 18.92
C VAL A 395 17.32 10.07 17.56
N ASN A 396 16.87 9.48 16.46
CA ASN A 396 17.10 9.95 15.10
C ASN A 396 16.01 10.92 14.58
N ARG A 397 15.00 11.22 15.39
CA ARG A 397 13.85 12.05 15.02
C ARG A 397 13.70 13.29 15.88
N ILE A 398 14.22 13.27 17.08
CA ILE A 398 14.06 14.34 18.07
C ILE A 398 15.44 15.00 18.29
N LYS A 399 15.47 16.33 18.36
CA LYS A 399 16.69 17.08 18.66
C LYS A 399 17.30 16.63 19.97
N PRO A 400 18.65 16.47 20.06
CA PRO A 400 19.29 15.95 21.25
C PRO A 400 18.99 16.74 22.54
N ASP A 401 18.85 18.07 22.46
CA ASP A 401 18.51 18.96 23.57
C ASP A 401 17.02 18.88 24.01
N LYS A 402 16.19 18.21 23.25
CA LYS A 402 14.75 18.03 23.50
C LYS A 402 14.35 16.57 23.70
N TYR A 403 15.27 15.65 23.44
CA TYR A 403 15.02 14.24 23.59
C TYR A 403 14.89 13.84 25.07
N VAL A 404 13.81 13.11 25.35
CA VAL A 404 13.55 12.49 26.64
C VAL A 404 13.18 11.03 26.39
N PRO A 405 13.86 10.05 27.00
CA PRO A 405 13.51 8.65 26.91
C PRO A 405 12.05 8.39 27.35
N LEU A 406 11.42 7.43 26.73
CA LEU A 406 10.09 6.95 27.13
C LEU A 406 10.18 6.23 28.47
N THR A 407 9.18 6.46 29.30
CA THR A 407 8.95 5.69 30.53
C THR A 407 7.61 4.97 30.39
N ALA A 408 7.64 3.65 30.45
CA ALA A 408 6.43 2.82 30.46
C ALA A 408 6.54 1.89 31.66
N THR A 409 5.47 1.78 32.44
CA THR A 409 5.45 1.04 33.69
C THR A 409 4.62 -0.24 33.63
N SER A 410 3.76 -0.33 32.65
CA SER A 410 2.91 -1.51 32.37
C SER A 410 3.09 -2.00 30.93
N LYS A 411 2.63 -3.21 30.67
CA LYS A 411 2.59 -3.78 29.29
C LYS A 411 1.72 -2.92 28.39
N GLU A 412 0.61 -2.42 28.89
CA GLU A 412 -0.33 -1.55 28.19
C GLU A 412 0.32 -0.24 27.80
N ASP A 413 1.12 0.38 28.69
CA ASP A 413 1.87 1.60 28.38
C ASP A 413 2.90 1.37 27.26
N VAL A 414 3.56 0.20 27.24
CA VAL A 414 4.51 -0.18 26.18
C VAL A 414 3.78 -0.34 24.84
N ILE A 415 2.65 -1.07 24.83
CA ILE A 415 1.83 -1.22 23.62
C ILE A 415 1.40 0.14 23.08
N GLN A 416 0.93 1.03 23.97
CA GLN A 416 0.51 2.38 23.57
C GLN A 416 1.67 3.21 23.03
N ALA A 417 2.83 3.17 23.68
CA ALA A 417 4.03 3.87 23.23
C ALA A 417 4.48 3.43 21.83
N VAL A 418 4.44 2.12 21.55
CA VAL A 418 4.74 1.56 20.22
C VAL A 418 3.71 2.03 19.18
N ARG A 419 2.41 1.98 19.49
CA ARG A 419 1.33 2.44 18.61
C ARG A 419 1.45 3.93 18.30
N ASP A 420 1.75 4.74 19.30
CA ASP A 420 1.93 6.18 19.15
C ASP A 420 3.15 6.51 18.28
N GLU A 421 4.26 5.78 18.46
CA GLU A 421 5.43 5.98 17.61
C GLU A 421 5.16 5.51 16.18
N ARG A 422 4.46 4.39 16.01
CA ARG A 422 4.04 3.92 14.68
C ARG A 422 3.15 4.96 13.98
N ARG A 423 2.19 5.57 14.69
CA ARG A 423 1.33 6.64 14.13
C ARG A 423 2.17 7.86 13.71
N ARG A 424 3.09 8.34 14.56
CA ARG A 424 3.98 9.45 14.21
C ARG A 424 4.87 9.14 13.01
N GLU A 425 5.44 7.93 12.97
CA GLU A 425 6.44 7.54 11.98
C GLU A 425 5.83 7.17 10.64
N MET A 426 4.70 6.43 10.64
CA MET A 426 4.09 5.86 9.44
C MET A 426 2.90 6.68 8.90
N CYS A 427 2.65 7.89 9.43
CA CYS A 427 1.56 8.75 8.98
C CYS A 427 1.65 9.03 7.46
N PHE A 428 0.52 9.06 6.78
CA PHE A 428 0.41 9.28 5.33
C PHE A 428 1.18 8.28 4.45
N GLU A 429 1.37 7.05 4.95
CA GLU A 429 1.91 5.92 4.19
C GLU A 429 0.83 4.86 3.88
N ARG A 430 -0.43 5.21 3.99
CA ARG A 430 -1.61 4.36 3.71
C ARG A 430 -1.70 3.11 4.62
N LEU A 431 -1.08 3.16 5.79
CA LEU A 431 -1.10 2.06 6.76
C LEU A 431 -2.08 2.32 7.91
N ARG A 432 -2.36 3.59 8.24
CA ARG A 432 -3.16 3.94 9.42
C ARG A 432 -4.54 3.30 9.42
N TRP A 433 -5.25 3.28 8.28
CA TRP A 433 -6.55 2.63 8.17
C TRP A 433 -6.50 1.15 8.54
N PHE A 434 -5.49 0.43 8.04
CA PHE A 434 -5.30 -0.98 8.33
C PHE A 434 -4.88 -1.21 9.79
N ASP A 435 -4.09 -0.32 10.38
CA ASP A 435 -3.75 -0.36 11.79
C ASP A 435 -5.00 -0.16 12.67
N LEU A 436 -5.86 0.82 12.36
CA LEU A 436 -7.13 1.04 13.07
C LEU A 436 -8.05 -0.19 13.01
N ARG A 437 -8.13 -0.84 11.84
CA ARG A 437 -8.92 -2.07 11.66
C ARG A 437 -8.49 -3.19 12.59
N ARG A 438 -7.19 -3.40 12.78
CA ARG A 438 -6.64 -4.47 13.63
C ARG A 438 -6.52 -4.08 15.12
N TRP A 439 -6.56 -2.78 15.44
CA TRP A 439 -6.49 -2.27 16.81
C TRP A 439 -7.85 -1.99 17.43
N GLY A 440 -8.87 -2.71 17.05
CA GLY A 440 -10.18 -2.68 17.66
C GLY A 440 -11.19 -1.75 16.99
N ARG A 441 -10.89 -1.22 15.80
CA ARG A 441 -11.84 -0.41 15.03
C ARG A 441 -12.50 0.70 15.85
N PRO A 442 -11.71 1.66 16.36
CA PRO A 442 -12.21 2.71 17.25
C PRO A 442 -13.21 3.62 16.54
N SER A 443 -13.99 4.37 17.32
CA SER A 443 -14.85 5.41 16.78
C SER A 443 -13.98 6.57 16.24
N ILE A 444 -14.37 7.13 15.08
CA ILE A 444 -13.71 8.29 14.46
C ILE A 444 -14.81 9.33 14.14
N THR A 445 -14.51 10.61 14.40
CA THR A 445 -15.42 11.71 14.10
C THR A 445 -14.78 12.66 13.10
N HIS A 446 -15.48 12.92 11.99
CA HIS A 446 -15.09 13.91 11.01
C HIS A 446 -16.13 15.00 10.87
N THR A 447 -15.67 16.22 10.62
CA THR A 447 -16.53 17.35 10.22
C THR A 447 -16.40 17.59 8.72
N TYR A 448 -17.50 17.89 8.06
CA TYR A 448 -17.55 18.22 6.65
C TYR A 448 -18.33 19.52 6.44
N THR A 449 -17.83 20.41 5.61
CA THR A 449 -18.45 21.69 5.27
C THR A 449 -19.19 21.56 3.94
N PRO A 450 -20.52 21.46 3.92
CA PRO A 450 -21.27 21.24 2.68
C PRO A 450 -21.08 22.38 1.67
N ASP A 451 -21.16 23.61 2.15
CA ASP A 451 -20.97 24.82 1.34
C ASP A 451 -19.76 25.63 1.85
N ILE A 452 -18.69 25.58 1.08
CA ILE A 452 -17.48 26.34 1.37
C ILE A 452 -17.63 27.86 1.31
N LYS A 453 -18.68 28.37 0.65
CA LYS A 453 -19.03 29.79 0.67
C LYS A 453 -19.68 30.19 1.99
N ASN A 454 -20.25 29.21 2.69
CA ASN A 454 -20.83 29.37 4.03
C ASN A 454 -20.16 28.42 5.03
N PRO A 455 -18.90 28.62 5.39
CA PRO A 455 -18.11 27.70 6.21
C PRO A 455 -18.54 27.63 7.69
N ALA A 456 -19.54 28.41 8.09
CA ALA A 456 -20.13 28.33 9.43
C ALA A 456 -21.06 27.11 9.58
N VAL A 457 -21.55 26.57 8.46
CA VAL A 457 -22.39 25.37 8.46
C VAL A 457 -21.47 24.16 8.27
N THR A 458 -21.44 23.29 9.27
CA THR A 458 -20.70 22.03 9.23
C THR A 458 -21.62 20.86 9.56
N GLU A 459 -21.29 19.72 8.99
CA GLU A 459 -21.93 18.43 9.27
C GLU A 459 -20.94 17.53 10.00
N THR A 460 -21.41 16.80 11.00
CA THR A 460 -20.58 15.86 11.76
C THR A 460 -20.94 14.44 11.36
N TYR A 461 -19.96 13.67 10.98
CA TYR A 461 -20.08 12.24 10.64
C TYR A 461 -19.28 11.42 11.64
N VAL A 462 -19.84 10.32 12.11
CA VAL A 462 -19.19 9.43 13.08
C VAL A 462 -19.14 8.03 12.54
N LEU A 463 -17.92 7.50 12.40
CA LEU A 463 -17.67 6.08 12.27
C LEU A 463 -17.77 5.50 13.68
N GLN A 464 -18.67 4.55 13.90
CA GLN A 464 -18.86 3.96 15.23
C GLN A 464 -17.72 2.96 15.55
N GLU A 465 -17.56 2.65 16.83
CA GLU A 465 -16.69 1.54 17.21
C GLU A 465 -17.22 0.23 16.59
N ASN A 466 -16.32 -0.59 16.04
CA ASN A 466 -16.64 -1.83 15.32
C ASN A 466 -17.58 -1.66 14.10
N ASP A 467 -17.64 -0.48 13.51
CA ASP A 467 -18.51 -0.17 12.38
C ASP A 467 -18.21 -1.07 11.15
N PRO A 468 -19.22 -1.64 10.49
CA PRO A 468 -19.01 -2.40 9.24
C PRO A 468 -18.32 -1.60 8.14
N ALA A 469 -18.42 -0.26 8.16
CA ALA A 469 -17.77 0.61 7.19
C ALA A 469 -16.24 0.64 7.27
N TYR A 470 -15.65 -0.02 8.26
CA TYR A 470 -14.21 -0.35 8.25
C TYR A 470 -13.82 -1.29 7.11
N THR A 471 -14.77 -1.96 6.47
CA THR A 471 -14.57 -2.76 5.26
C THR A 471 -15.23 -2.04 4.07
N LEU A 472 -14.48 -1.83 2.98
CA LEU A 472 -15.04 -1.23 1.76
C LEU A 472 -15.98 -2.20 1.05
N PRO A 473 -17.02 -1.72 0.35
CA PRO A 473 -17.87 -2.57 -0.46
C PRO A 473 -17.10 -3.10 -1.68
N VAL A 474 -17.47 -4.27 -2.18
CA VAL A 474 -17.05 -4.69 -3.51
C VAL A 474 -17.59 -3.71 -4.54
N PRO A 475 -16.80 -3.30 -5.55
CA PRO A 475 -17.28 -2.39 -6.58
C PRO A 475 -18.56 -2.89 -7.23
N LYS A 476 -19.50 -1.99 -7.45
CA LYS A 476 -20.85 -2.34 -7.91
C LYS A 476 -20.84 -3.06 -9.26
N GLU A 477 -19.99 -2.63 -10.18
CA GLU A 477 -19.80 -3.27 -11.48
C GLU A 477 -19.33 -4.72 -11.35
N VAL A 478 -18.55 -5.04 -10.31
CA VAL A 478 -18.12 -6.42 -10.05
C VAL A 478 -19.29 -7.27 -9.57
N LEU A 479 -20.11 -6.76 -8.66
CA LEU A 479 -21.30 -7.47 -8.17
C LEU A 479 -22.35 -7.69 -9.27
N GLU A 480 -22.45 -6.77 -10.24
CA GLU A 480 -23.31 -6.93 -11.42
C GLU A 480 -22.84 -8.06 -12.35
N MET A 481 -21.50 -8.24 -12.49
CA MET A 481 -20.91 -9.31 -13.29
C MET A 481 -20.84 -10.65 -12.55
N GLU A 482 -20.68 -10.62 -11.24
CA GLU A 482 -20.53 -11.77 -10.36
C GLU A 482 -21.64 -11.80 -9.28
N PRO A 483 -22.90 -12.08 -9.66
CA PRO A 483 -24.05 -12.00 -8.74
C PRO A 483 -24.02 -13.01 -7.58
N GLU A 484 -23.14 -14.01 -7.64
CA GLU A 484 -22.93 -14.97 -6.55
C GLU A 484 -21.94 -14.44 -5.50
N LEU A 485 -21.23 -13.35 -5.80
CA LEU A 485 -20.33 -12.71 -4.87
C LEU A 485 -21.13 -11.83 -3.89
N THR A 486 -21.12 -12.22 -2.62
CA THR A 486 -21.82 -11.47 -1.57
C THR A 486 -21.01 -10.26 -1.14
N ASP A 487 -21.70 -9.17 -0.79
CA ASP A 487 -21.06 -8.00 -0.16
C ASP A 487 -21.35 -7.92 1.33
N ILE A 488 -20.56 -7.12 2.05
CA ILE A 488 -20.75 -6.84 3.45
C ILE A 488 -21.69 -5.64 3.57
N GLU A 489 -22.79 -5.79 4.28
CA GLU A 489 -23.76 -4.72 4.47
C GLU A 489 -23.15 -3.57 5.26
N ARG A 490 -23.29 -2.36 4.74
CA ARG A 490 -22.81 -1.12 5.37
C ARG A 490 -23.98 -0.20 5.69
N PRO A 491 -23.93 0.51 6.84
CA PRO A 491 -25.01 1.41 7.22
C PRO A 491 -25.06 2.65 6.32
N VAL A 492 -26.26 3.16 6.08
CA VAL A 492 -26.47 4.51 5.56
C VAL A 492 -26.00 5.51 6.63
N ARG A 493 -25.15 6.45 6.23
CA ARG A 493 -24.57 7.41 7.16
C ARG A 493 -25.09 8.83 6.90
N ASN A 494 -25.86 9.31 7.85
CA ASN A 494 -26.34 10.68 7.87
C ASN A 494 -25.49 11.54 8.82
N PRO A 495 -25.39 12.85 8.58
CA PRO A 495 -24.77 13.74 9.54
C PRO A 495 -25.53 13.72 10.86
N GLN A 496 -24.79 13.75 11.97
CA GLN A 496 -25.42 13.93 13.28
C GLN A 496 -26.06 15.31 13.36
N ALA A 497 -27.23 15.39 14.02
CA ALA A 497 -27.84 16.67 14.29
C ALA A 497 -26.86 17.51 15.13
N THR A 498 -26.62 18.74 14.70
CA THR A 498 -25.93 19.74 15.52
C THR A 498 -26.77 20.01 16.75
N ALA A 499 -26.22 19.72 17.93
CA ALA A 499 -26.89 19.98 19.20
C ALA A 499 -27.02 21.51 19.46
#